data_cd3c2c963d645c4e151b379c3cd14d3c
#
_entry.id   cd3c2c963d645c4e151b379c3cd14d3c
#
_cell.length_a   1.000
_cell.length_b   1.000
_cell.length_c   1.000
_cell.angle_alpha   90.00
_cell.angle_beta   90.00
_cell.angle_gamma   90.00
#
_symmetry.space_group_name_H-M   'P 1'
#
loop_
_entity.id
_entity.type
_entity.pdbx_description
1 polymer ?
#
loop_
_entity_poly.entity_id
_entity_poly.type
_entity_poly.pdbx_seq_one_letter_code
_entity_poly.pdbx_strand_id
1 'polypeptide(L)'
;MRPRVLLWAFLLSLGFVLLASRVNWKIRDLAAPLLRSQARWSEPVPVHGAGLSADEQNNIDIYKSARLATVYITSTTVRRDFFYQPVASRSLGSGFLINPQGLILTNFHVVSGSSRIQVTLSDQTQYFGRALDTDRSDDLALIKIDPKQKVEILKLGDSDRLQVGQKVLAIGDPFGLEGTLTVGVVSSIGRVIDGEDEQRLEGMIQTDAAINGGNSGGPLLDSSGSVIGINTAILGQTNMGIGFALPINRAKVLLADYQAGRVTERPKVGVRTEYVAGDLAEALGLPRRGGLLVQQTASGSSEEAAGVRGATQVVAIGNVELGIGGDLIVAIDGQPVEREDALVRAIAQKRVGDVIRLTIIRNRATVVVPVKLLRPPAELN
;
A
#
# COMPACT_ATOMS: atom_id res chain seq x y z
N MET A 1 83.76 -22.47 -12.42
CA MET A 1 83.77 -21.02 -11.97
C MET A 1 85.05 -20.81 -11.16
N ARG A 2 85.81 -19.77 -11.46
CA ARG A 2 87.09 -19.45 -10.82
C ARG A 2 86.87 -19.13 -9.32
N PRO A 3 87.56 -19.77 -8.34
CA PRO A 3 87.31 -19.58 -6.89
C PRO A 3 87.39 -18.15 -6.41
N ARG A 4 88.07 -17.29 -7.16
CA ARG A 4 88.17 -15.83 -6.90
C ARG A 4 86.84 -15.10 -7.07
N VAL A 5 85.95 -15.51 -8.01
CA VAL A 5 84.67 -14.86 -8.27
C VAL A 5 83.69 -15.17 -7.11
N LEU A 6 83.73 -16.36 -6.58
CA LEU A 6 82.94 -16.76 -5.42
C LEU A 6 83.34 -16.02 -4.13
N LEU A 7 84.65 -15.81 -3.97
CA LEU A 7 85.19 -15.06 -2.82
C LEU A 7 84.74 -13.57 -2.87
N TRP A 8 84.77 -12.93 -4.04
CA TRP A 8 84.33 -11.54 -4.21
C TRP A 8 82.81 -11.42 -4.03
N ALA A 9 82.02 -12.34 -4.54
CA ALA A 9 80.57 -12.38 -4.35
C ALA A 9 80.21 -12.54 -2.86
N PHE A 10 80.94 -13.39 -2.14
CA PHE A 10 80.73 -13.57 -0.69
C PHE A 10 81.12 -12.31 0.12
N LEU A 11 82.26 -11.67 -0.21
CA LEU A 11 82.68 -10.43 0.46
C LEU A 11 81.74 -9.25 0.19
N LEU A 12 81.16 -9.17 -1.03
CA LEU A 12 80.16 -8.14 -1.35
C LEU A 12 78.84 -8.38 -0.65
N SER A 13 78.38 -9.65 -0.57
CA SER A 13 77.18 -9.98 0.17
C SER A 13 77.36 -9.76 1.69
N LEU A 14 78.50 -10.12 2.23
CA LEU A 14 78.81 -9.91 3.65
C LEU A 14 78.91 -8.38 3.96
N GLY A 15 79.54 -7.60 3.06
CA GLY A 15 79.60 -6.13 3.16
C GLY A 15 78.22 -5.51 3.12
N PHE A 16 77.33 -6.02 2.22
CA PHE A 16 75.97 -5.53 2.13
C PHE A 16 75.14 -5.84 3.39
N VAL A 17 75.25 -7.06 3.94
CA VAL A 17 74.57 -7.47 5.18
C VAL A 17 75.05 -6.62 6.36
N LEU A 18 76.38 -6.37 6.46
CA LEU A 18 76.96 -5.53 7.52
C LEU A 18 76.57 -4.07 7.37
N LEU A 19 76.49 -3.57 6.17
CA LEU A 19 75.98 -2.21 5.89
C LEU A 19 74.51 -2.09 6.21
N ALA A 20 73.72 -3.06 5.82
CA ALA A 20 72.26 -3.16 6.09
C ALA A 20 71.98 -3.29 7.58
N SER A 21 72.86 -4.00 8.34
CA SER A 21 72.68 -4.13 9.80
C SER A 21 73.08 -2.88 10.59
N ARG A 22 73.98 -2.05 10.03
CA ARG A 22 74.35 -0.76 10.66
C ARG A 22 73.46 0.43 10.27
N VAL A 23 72.81 0.36 9.13
CA VAL A 23 71.78 1.31 8.77
C VAL A 23 70.51 0.82 9.38
N ASN A 24 70.08 1.44 10.47
CA ASN A 24 68.72 1.23 11.04
C ASN A 24 67.71 1.69 10.01
N TRP A 25 67.44 0.85 9.01
CA TRP A 25 66.44 1.11 8.01
C TRP A 25 65.07 1.08 8.70
N LYS A 26 64.68 2.24 9.26
CA LYS A 26 63.32 2.49 9.67
C LYS A 26 62.46 2.72 8.40
N ILE A 27 62.36 1.69 7.57
CA ILE A 27 61.44 1.68 6.40
C ILE A 27 60.03 2.11 6.84
N ARG A 28 59.69 1.81 8.09
CA ARG A 28 58.48 2.30 8.71
C ARG A 28 58.38 3.84 8.79
N ASP A 29 59.50 4.52 9.02
CA ASP A 29 59.50 5.99 9.16
C ASP A 29 59.55 6.69 7.80
N LEU A 30 60.06 6.02 6.77
CA LEU A 30 60.01 6.50 5.38
C LEU A 30 58.60 6.27 4.72
N ALA A 31 57.91 5.17 5.09
CA ALA A 31 56.57 4.88 4.63
C ALA A 31 55.47 5.51 5.49
N ALA A 32 55.81 6.00 6.68
CA ALA A 32 54.88 6.62 7.61
C ALA A 32 54.12 7.84 7.03
N PRO A 33 54.71 8.72 6.19
CA PRO A 33 53.96 9.81 5.55
C PRO A 33 53.01 9.31 4.45
N LEU A 34 53.33 8.18 3.78
CA LEU A 34 52.51 7.62 2.73
C LEU A 34 51.37 6.71 3.26
N LEU A 35 51.59 6.10 4.43
CA LEU A 35 50.57 5.28 5.11
C LEU A 35 49.70 6.10 6.10
N ARG A 36 50.13 7.30 6.47
CA ARG A 36 49.37 8.31 7.18
C ARG A 36 48.69 9.30 6.20
N SER A 37 48.08 8.85 5.13
CA SER A 37 46.83 9.47 4.75
C SER A 37 45.86 9.04 5.86
N GLN A 38 45.90 9.69 7.00
CA GLN A 38 44.73 9.72 7.85
C GLN A 38 43.60 10.17 6.91
N ALA A 39 42.77 9.25 6.49
CA ALA A 39 41.42 9.62 6.20
C ALA A 39 40.96 10.39 7.44
N ARG A 40 41.06 11.72 7.37
CA ARG A 40 40.38 12.59 8.33
C ARG A 40 38.92 12.34 8.07
N TRP A 41 38.43 11.34 8.77
CA TRP A 41 36.98 11.29 9.01
C TRP A 41 36.74 12.68 9.63
N SER A 42 35.98 13.50 8.90
CA SER A 42 35.49 14.74 9.48
C SER A 42 34.80 14.33 10.76
N GLU A 43 35.41 14.65 11.90
CA GLU A 43 34.67 14.53 13.15
C GLU A 43 33.35 15.25 12.91
N PRO A 44 32.21 14.63 13.20
CA PRO A 44 30.95 15.32 13.03
C PRO A 44 31.07 16.60 13.84
N VAL A 45 31.06 17.73 13.13
CA VAL A 45 30.99 19.04 13.80
C VAL A 45 29.77 18.93 14.68
N PRO A 46 29.88 19.03 16.02
CA PRO A 46 28.70 18.98 16.85
C PRO A 46 27.83 20.14 16.39
N VAL A 47 26.74 19.79 15.66
CA VAL A 47 25.71 20.75 15.30
C VAL A 47 25.02 21.09 16.60
N HIS A 48 25.57 22.08 17.32
CA HIS A 48 24.96 22.61 18.52
C HIS A 48 23.64 23.24 18.09
N GLY A 49 22.55 22.55 18.41
CA GLY A 49 21.24 23.14 18.50
C GLY A 49 20.26 23.00 17.35
N ALA A 50 20.44 22.12 16.39
CA ALA A 50 19.28 21.67 15.59
C ALA A 50 18.54 20.57 16.37
N GLY A 51 17.65 20.97 17.28
CA GLY A 51 16.62 20.07 17.78
C GLY A 51 15.85 19.48 16.58
N LEU A 52 15.16 18.38 16.81
CA LEU A 52 14.27 17.80 15.79
C LEU A 52 13.30 18.88 15.26
N SER A 53 13.09 18.92 13.97
CA SER A 53 12.03 19.74 13.38
C SER A 53 10.66 19.32 13.93
N ALA A 54 9.69 20.20 13.85
CA ALA A 54 8.31 19.86 14.26
C ALA A 54 7.77 18.66 13.48
N ASP A 55 8.19 18.48 12.21
CA ASP A 55 7.79 17.37 11.37
C ASP A 55 8.45 16.05 11.82
N GLU A 56 9.74 16.06 12.12
CA GLU A 56 10.45 14.89 12.66
C GLU A 56 9.87 14.48 14.01
N GLN A 57 9.59 15.45 14.90
CA GLN A 57 8.97 15.17 16.18
C GLN A 57 7.57 14.55 16.01
N ASN A 58 6.76 15.07 15.09
CA ASN A 58 5.46 14.52 14.76
C ASN A 58 5.55 13.06 14.27
N ASN A 59 6.52 12.74 13.39
CA ASN A 59 6.75 11.37 12.92
C ASN A 59 7.10 10.43 14.08
N ILE A 60 7.96 10.87 14.97
CA ILE A 60 8.41 10.10 16.14
C ILE A 60 7.22 9.84 17.09
N ASP A 61 6.41 10.85 17.37
CA ASP A 61 5.31 10.75 18.32
C ASP A 61 4.18 9.84 17.79
N ILE A 62 3.84 9.97 16.50
CA ILE A 62 2.89 9.09 15.82
C ILE A 62 3.41 7.66 15.85
N TYR A 63 4.66 7.42 15.47
CA TYR A 63 5.24 6.09 15.47
C TYR A 63 5.23 5.43 16.85
N LYS A 64 5.67 6.17 17.89
CA LYS A 64 5.69 5.67 19.27
C LYS A 64 4.33 5.20 19.75
N SER A 65 3.26 5.92 19.40
CA SER A 65 1.91 5.58 19.80
C SER A 65 1.31 4.48 18.93
N ALA A 66 1.42 4.61 17.62
CA ALA A 66 0.74 3.72 16.68
C ALA A 66 1.36 2.31 16.61
N ARG A 67 2.69 2.17 16.79
CA ARG A 67 3.33 0.85 16.84
C ARG A 67 2.79 -0.05 17.95
N LEU A 68 2.31 0.54 19.06
CA LEU A 68 1.75 -0.23 20.17
C LEU A 68 0.41 -0.87 19.82
N ALA A 69 -0.32 -0.30 18.89
CA ALA A 69 -1.58 -0.82 18.37
C ALA A 69 -1.42 -1.61 17.07
N THR A 70 -0.25 -1.55 16.41
CA THR A 70 0.07 -2.35 15.23
C THR A 70 0.50 -3.74 15.66
N VAL A 71 0.00 -4.76 14.96
CA VAL A 71 0.24 -6.17 15.30
C VAL A 71 0.83 -6.90 14.11
N TYR A 72 1.64 -7.92 14.40
CA TYR A 72 2.13 -8.88 13.43
C TYR A 72 1.18 -10.07 13.33
N ILE A 73 0.86 -10.47 12.11
CA ILE A 73 -0.06 -11.57 11.84
C ILE A 73 0.69 -12.65 11.05
N THR A 74 0.65 -13.86 11.60
CA THR A 74 1.07 -15.08 10.90
C THR A 74 -0.14 -15.96 10.69
N SER A 75 -0.45 -16.23 9.44
CA SER A 75 -1.48 -17.21 9.09
C SER A 75 -0.86 -18.49 8.54
N THR A 76 -1.40 -19.62 8.94
CA THR A 76 -0.95 -20.93 8.47
C THR A 76 -2.05 -21.57 7.66
N THR A 77 -1.77 -21.90 6.40
CA THR A 77 -2.66 -22.65 5.51
C THR A 77 -2.10 -24.04 5.33
N VAL A 78 -2.93 -25.07 5.51
CA VAL A 78 -2.55 -26.46 5.25
C VAL A 78 -3.24 -26.90 3.96
N ARG A 79 -2.47 -27.15 2.92
CA ARG A 79 -2.94 -27.72 1.64
C ARG A 79 -2.43 -29.14 1.51
N ARG A 80 -3.12 -29.99 0.76
CA ARG A 80 -2.60 -31.31 0.39
C ARG A 80 -1.89 -31.19 -0.96
N ASP A 81 -0.69 -31.78 -1.02
CA ASP A 81 0.04 -31.90 -2.28
C ASP A 81 -0.58 -32.97 -3.21
N PHE A 82 0.05 -33.18 -4.35
CA PHE A 82 -0.38 -34.21 -5.31
C PHE A 82 -0.40 -35.65 -4.71
N PHE A 83 0.39 -35.89 -3.65
CA PHE A 83 0.45 -37.16 -2.93
C PHE A 83 -0.45 -37.18 -1.67
N TYR A 84 -1.41 -36.24 -1.55
CA TYR A 84 -2.29 -36.07 -0.38
C TYR A 84 -1.55 -35.80 0.94
N GLN A 85 -0.25 -35.43 0.90
CA GLN A 85 0.50 -35.06 2.10
C GLN A 85 0.19 -33.62 2.50
N PRO A 86 0.03 -33.36 3.80
CA PRO A 86 -0.23 -32.00 4.28
C PRO A 86 1.03 -31.14 4.12
N VAL A 87 0.94 -30.07 3.33
CA VAL A 87 1.97 -29.04 3.18
C VAL A 87 1.47 -27.76 3.84
N ALA A 88 2.20 -27.27 4.85
CA ALA A 88 1.89 -26.04 5.53
C ALA A 88 2.58 -24.86 4.81
N SER A 89 1.80 -23.87 4.43
CA SER A 89 2.27 -22.58 3.93
C SER A 89 1.99 -21.51 4.97
N ARG A 90 2.88 -20.51 5.08
CA ARG A 90 2.72 -19.36 5.99
C ARG A 90 2.62 -18.08 5.19
N SER A 91 1.60 -17.28 5.48
CA SER A 91 1.49 -15.88 5.06
C SER A 91 1.82 -14.99 6.24
N LEU A 92 2.50 -13.88 5.96
CA LEU A 92 2.93 -12.90 6.93
C LEU A 92 2.32 -11.54 6.57
N GLY A 93 1.89 -10.80 7.56
CA GLY A 93 1.36 -9.46 7.36
C GLY A 93 1.23 -8.71 8.67
N SER A 94 0.64 -7.56 8.58
CA SER A 94 0.34 -6.67 9.72
C SER A 94 -1.16 -6.51 9.91
N GLY A 95 -1.53 -5.95 11.02
CA GLY A 95 -2.87 -5.48 11.33
C GLY A 95 -2.81 -4.39 12.38
N PHE A 96 -3.96 -3.87 12.78
CA PHE A 96 -4.00 -2.91 13.88
C PHE A 96 -5.28 -3.03 14.70
N LEU A 97 -5.13 -2.83 16.00
CA LEU A 97 -6.20 -2.85 16.99
C LEU A 97 -7.06 -1.59 16.88
N ILE A 98 -8.39 -1.78 16.85
CA ILE A 98 -9.38 -0.70 16.71
C ILE A 98 -10.28 -0.56 17.94
N ASN A 99 -10.26 -1.54 18.85
CA ASN A 99 -10.96 -1.42 20.14
C ASN A 99 -10.24 -2.19 21.24
N PRO A 100 -10.51 -1.86 22.53
CA PRO A 100 -9.88 -2.53 23.67
C PRO A 100 -10.25 -4.00 23.82
N GLN A 101 -11.33 -4.46 23.16
CA GLN A 101 -11.78 -5.84 23.20
C GLN A 101 -10.98 -6.74 22.25
N GLY A 102 -10.03 -6.19 21.49
CA GLY A 102 -9.14 -6.95 20.62
C GLY A 102 -9.69 -7.20 19.23
N LEU A 103 -10.48 -6.26 18.68
CA LEU A 103 -10.79 -6.23 17.24
C LEU A 103 -9.62 -5.66 16.46
N ILE A 104 -9.26 -6.33 15.36
CA ILE A 104 -8.13 -6.02 14.50
C ILE A 104 -8.63 -5.94 13.06
N LEU A 105 -8.24 -4.88 12.36
CA LEU A 105 -8.36 -4.77 10.92
C LEU A 105 -7.06 -5.20 10.23
N THR A 106 -7.18 -5.90 9.12
CA THR A 106 -6.08 -6.33 8.24
C THR A 106 -6.60 -6.58 6.82
N ASN A 107 -5.74 -7.00 5.90
CA ASN A 107 -6.16 -7.45 4.57
C ASN A 107 -6.71 -8.89 4.61
N PHE A 108 -7.64 -9.18 3.66
CA PHE A 108 -8.19 -10.53 3.45
C PHE A 108 -7.09 -11.52 3.05
N HIS A 109 -6.20 -11.15 2.10
CA HIS A 109 -5.14 -12.04 1.63
C HIS A 109 -4.18 -12.47 2.75
N VAL A 110 -3.99 -11.66 3.82
CA VAL A 110 -3.18 -12.02 4.98
C VAL A 110 -3.75 -13.23 5.73
N VAL A 111 -5.07 -13.41 5.73
CA VAL A 111 -5.76 -14.46 6.52
C VAL A 111 -6.52 -15.48 5.66
N SER A 112 -6.54 -15.30 4.36
CA SER A 112 -7.30 -16.14 3.41
C SER A 112 -6.88 -17.60 3.51
N GLY A 113 -7.88 -18.50 3.59
CA GLY A 113 -7.67 -19.95 3.63
C GLY A 113 -6.88 -20.45 4.84
N SER A 114 -6.63 -19.62 5.86
CA SER A 114 -5.85 -20.01 7.02
C SER A 114 -6.60 -20.99 7.93
N SER A 115 -5.93 -22.06 8.32
CA SER A 115 -6.40 -22.98 9.37
C SER A 115 -6.07 -22.45 10.76
N ARG A 116 -5.13 -21.52 10.86
CA ARG A 116 -4.68 -20.91 12.12
C ARG A 116 -4.17 -19.51 11.88
N ILE A 117 -4.67 -18.56 12.67
CA ILE A 117 -4.21 -17.16 12.69
C ILE A 117 -3.53 -16.94 14.04
N GLN A 118 -2.29 -16.46 14.01
CA GLN A 118 -1.54 -16.06 15.20
C GLN A 118 -1.25 -14.56 15.11
N VAL A 119 -1.56 -13.84 16.16
CA VAL A 119 -1.36 -12.40 16.29
C VAL A 119 -0.33 -12.15 17.38
N THR A 120 0.74 -11.45 17.04
CA THR A 120 1.78 -11.03 17.98
C THR A 120 1.66 -9.53 18.20
N LEU A 121 1.53 -9.11 19.44
CA LEU A 121 1.49 -7.70 19.83
C LEU A 121 2.89 -7.11 19.91
N SER A 122 2.98 -5.79 20.04
CA SER A 122 4.25 -5.06 20.16
C SER A 122 5.11 -5.46 21.38
N ASP A 123 4.51 -6.02 22.42
CA ASP A 123 5.18 -6.56 23.60
C ASP A 123 5.57 -8.04 23.45
N GLN A 124 5.50 -8.59 22.23
CA GLN A 124 5.77 -9.98 21.88
C GLN A 124 4.76 -11.01 22.44
N THR A 125 3.67 -10.54 23.09
CA THR A 125 2.61 -11.44 23.52
C THR A 125 1.86 -11.99 22.31
N GLN A 126 1.60 -13.29 22.33
CA GLN A 126 0.97 -13.99 21.20
C GLN A 126 -0.45 -14.45 21.58
N TYR A 127 -1.37 -14.24 20.65
CA TYR A 127 -2.75 -14.68 20.73
C TYR A 127 -3.16 -15.46 19.49
N PHE A 128 -4.14 -16.36 19.67
CA PHE A 128 -4.83 -16.94 18.52
C PHE A 128 -5.94 -15.99 18.10
N GLY A 129 -5.92 -15.65 16.81
CA GLY A 129 -6.94 -14.84 16.18
C GLY A 129 -8.03 -15.69 15.56
N ARG A 130 -9.25 -15.16 15.56
CA ARG A 130 -10.40 -15.72 14.84
C ARG A 130 -10.89 -14.69 13.85
N ALA A 131 -11.00 -15.06 12.57
CA ALA A 131 -11.67 -14.22 11.60
C ALA A 131 -13.16 -14.13 11.95
N LEU A 132 -13.67 -12.91 12.06
CA LEU A 132 -15.07 -12.63 12.38
C LEU A 132 -15.86 -12.33 11.11
N ASP A 133 -15.27 -11.54 10.22
CA ASP A 133 -15.84 -11.16 8.94
C ASP A 133 -14.75 -10.90 7.93
N THR A 134 -15.03 -11.13 6.66
CA THR A 134 -14.08 -10.94 5.57
C THR A 134 -14.79 -10.42 4.33
N ASP A 135 -14.14 -9.50 3.66
CA ASP A 135 -14.57 -9.00 2.37
C ASP A 135 -13.45 -9.23 1.34
N ARG A 136 -13.60 -10.31 0.54
CA ARG A 136 -12.64 -10.63 -0.50
C ARG A 136 -12.58 -9.52 -1.55
N SER A 137 -13.72 -8.90 -1.88
CA SER A 137 -13.79 -7.91 -2.95
C SER A 137 -13.03 -6.62 -2.64
N ASP A 138 -12.98 -6.25 -1.37
CA ASP A 138 -12.25 -5.08 -0.88
C ASP A 138 -10.92 -5.45 -0.21
N ASP A 139 -10.50 -6.72 -0.25
CA ASP A 139 -9.31 -7.21 0.43
C ASP A 139 -9.27 -6.84 1.92
N LEU A 140 -10.38 -7.03 2.63
CA LEU A 140 -10.54 -6.69 4.04
C LEU A 140 -10.82 -7.90 4.92
N ALA A 141 -10.28 -7.90 6.14
CA ALA A 141 -10.63 -8.87 7.17
C ALA A 141 -10.72 -8.22 8.56
N LEU A 142 -11.68 -8.68 9.34
CA LEU A 142 -11.86 -8.37 10.74
C LEU A 142 -11.49 -9.60 11.59
N ILE A 143 -10.48 -9.45 12.44
CA ILE A 143 -9.98 -10.50 13.34
C ILE A 143 -10.32 -10.14 14.79
N LYS A 144 -10.55 -11.16 15.61
CA LYS A 144 -10.74 -11.04 17.05
C LYS A 144 -9.66 -11.82 17.79
N ILE A 145 -9.03 -11.16 18.73
CA ILE A 145 -8.22 -11.78 19.79
C ILE A 145 -8.86 -11.46 21.16
N ASP A 146 -8.52 -12.21 22.17
CA ASP A 146 -8.98 -11.96 23.55
C ASP A 146 -7.78 -11.52 24.41
N PRO A 147 -7.43 -10.21 24.41
CA PRO A 147 -6.27 -9.71 25.14
C PRO A 147 -6.50 -9.83 26.65
N LYS A 148 -5.48 -10.33 27.36
CA LYS A 148 -5.50 -10.48 28.82
C LYS A 148 -5.07 -9.21 29.54
N GLN A 149 -4.60 -8.22 28.82
CA GLN A 149 -4.10 -6.95 29.30
C GLN A 149 -4.67 -5.80 28.49
N LYS A 150 -4.52 -4.59 29.00
CA LYS A 150 -4.90 -3.38 28.27
C LYS A 150 -4.06 -3.27 27.00
N VAL A 151 -4.70 -3.04 25.87
CA VAL A 151 -4.06 -2.83 24.57
C VAL A 151 -4.30 -1.40 24.10
N GLU A 152 -3.34 -0.86 23.38
CA GLU A 152 -3.49 0.43 22.69
C GLU A 152 -4.27 0.21 21.38
N ILE A 153 -4.97 1.26 20.94
CA ILE A 153 -5.84 1.21 19.76
C ILE A 153 -5.60 2.42 18.86
N LEU A 154 -5.88 2.27 17.58
CA LEU A 154 -5.86 3.38 16.62
C LEU A 154 -7.26 3.94 16.37
N LYS A 155 -7.32 5.25 16.17
CA LYS A 155 -8.55 5.95 15.77
C LYS A 155 -8.69 5.87 14.25
N LEU A 156 -9.90 5.60 13.77
CA LEU A 156 -10.22 5.62 12.35
C LEU A 156 -10.51 7.05 11.90
N GLY A 157 -9.73 7.54 10.95
CA GLY A 157 -9.86 8.85 10.31
C GLY A 157 -10.94 8.86 9.22
N ASP A 158 -10.82 9.76 8.26
CA ASP A 158 -11.77 9.93 7.15
C ASP A 158 -11.03 9.98 5.81
N SER A 159 -11.14 8.89 5.02
CA SER A 159 -10.47 8.79 3.71
C SER A 159 -11.14 9.60 2.59
N ASP A 160 -12.37 10.11 2.79
CA ASP A 160 -13.04 10.92 1.77
C ASP A 160 -12.55 12.36 1.71
N ARG A 161 -11.82 12.79 2.76
CA ARG A 161 -11.29 14.16 2.88
C ARG A 161 -9.81 14.27 2.50
N LEU A 162 -9.21 13.19 1.99
CA LEU A 162 -7.81 13.17 1.60
C LEU A 162 -7.53 14.13 0.43
N GLN A 163 -6.33 14.69 0.44
CA GLN A 163 -5.82 15.56 -0.62
C GLN A 163 -4.45 15.04 -1.08
N VAL A 164 -4.20 15.12 -2.38
CA VAL A 164 -2.88 14.83 -2.96
C VAL A 164 -1.85 15.81 -2.38
N GLY A 165 -0.68 15.28 -1.98
CA GLY A 165 0.35 16.02 -1.27
C GLY A 165 0.22 15.97 0.26
N GLN A 166 -0.88 15.45 0.81
CA GLN A 166 -1.03 15.26 2.26
C GLN A 166 -0.04 14.22 2.76
N LYS A 167 0.70 14.54 3.84
CA LYS A 167 1.65 13.62 4.47
C LYS A 167 0.95 12.37 5.00
N VAL A 168 1.58 11.22 4.81
CA VAL A 168 1.16 9.93 5.34
C VAL A 168 2.30 9.15 5.96
N LEU A 169 1.97 8.30 6.92
CA LEU A 169 2.89 7.41 7.62
C LEU A 169 2.35 5.98 7.52
N ALA A 170 3.11 5.08 6.90
CA ALA A 170 2.76 3.67 6.86
C ALA A 170 3.53 2.92 7.93
N ILE A 171 2.82 2.13 8.73
CA ILE A 171 3.41 1.30 9.78
C ILE A 171 3.08 -0.15 9.49
N GLY A 172 4.04 -1.04 9.75
CA GLY A 172 3.89 -2.47 9.70
C GLY A 172 4.92 -3.15 10.58
N ASP A 173 4.74 -4.42 10.80
CA ASP A 173 5.68 -5.23 11.58
C ASP A 173 6.06 -6.50 10.78
N PRO A 174 6.89 -6.36 9.72
CA PRO A 174 7.17 -7.44 8.77
C PRO A 174 7.82 -8.68 9.38
N PHE A 175 8.39 -8.56 10.57
CA PHE A 175 9.15 -9.66 11.19
C PHE A 175 8.81 -9.88 12.66
N GLY A 176 7.82 -9.16 13.20
CA GLY A 176 7.52 -9.19 14.62
C GLY A 176 8.64 -8.58 15.49
N LEU A 177 9.44 -7.65 14.95
CA LEU A 177 10.69 -7.15 15.56
C LEU A 177 10.63 -5.70 16.04
N GLU A 178 9.49 -5.05 16.20
CA GLU A 178 9.34 -3.68 16.74
C GLU A 178 8.66 -2.68 15.78
N GLY A 179 8.20 -3.12 14.61
CA GLY A 179 7.52 -2.26 13.66
C GLY A 179 8.48 -1.46 12.78
N THR A 180 8.02 -1.19 11.57
CA THR A 180 8.72 -0.37 10.57
C THR A 180 7.86 0.82 10.23
N LEU A 181 8.48 2.00 10.17
CA LEU A 181 7.86 3.25 9.72
C LEU A 181 8.37 3.61 8.33
N THR A 182 7.45 3.92 7.42
CA THR A 182 7.77 4.64 6.20
C THR A 182 6.90 5.89 6.07
N VAL A 183 7.46 6.97 5.54
CA VAL A 183 6.80 8.27 5.42
C VAL A 183 6.77 8.68 3.96
N GLY A 184 5.67 9.26 3.54
CA GLY A 184 5.47 9.76 2.21
C GLY A 184 4.28 10.71 2.15
N VAL A 185 3.70 10.85 0.97
CA VAL A 185 2.50 11.65 0.73
C VAL A 185 1.43 10.85 -0.01
N VAL A 186 0.21 11.32 0.03
CA VAL A 186 -0.84 10.88 -0.90
C VAL A 186 -0.43 11.33 -2.30
N SER A 187 -0.08 10.38 -3.17
CA SER A 187 0.35 10.67 -4.55
C SER A 187 -0.84 10.75 -5.51
N SER A 188 -1.89 9.96 -5.25
CA SER A 188 -3.14 9.96 -6.02
C SER A 188 -4.26 9.33 -5.20
N ILE A 189 -5.50 9.52 -5.63
CA ILE A 189 -6.69 8.97 -4.99
C ILE A 189 -7.59 8.38 -6.09
N GLY A 190 -8.23 7.24 -5.79
CA GLY A 190 -9.18 6.63 -6.73
C GLY A 190 -8.54 5.70 -7.74
N ARG A 191 -7.30 5.23 -7.49
CA ARG A 191 -6.63 4.30 -8.39
C ARG A 191 -7.33 2.94 -8.45
N VAL A 192 -7.24 2.34 -9.60
CA VAL A 192 -7.64 0.95 -9.84
C VAL A 192 -6.36 0.14 -10.02
N ILE A 193 -6.26 -0.96 -9.31
CA ILE A 193 -5.10 -1.86 -9.38
C ILE A 193 -5.57 -3.30 -9.50
N ASP A 194 -4.77 -4.12 -10.16
CA ASP A 194 -4.97 -5.56 -10.18
C ASP A 194 -4.28 -6.15 -8.94
N GLY A 195 -5.08 -6.78 -8.08
CA GLY A 195 -4.62 -7.49 -6.89
C GLY A 195 -4.25 -8.96 -7.19
N GLU A 196 -4.16 -9.77 -6.13
CA GLU A 196 -3.96 -11.21 -6.27
C GLU A 196 -5.20 -11.88 -6.90
N ASP A 197 -4.99 -13.02 -7.59
CA ASP A 197 -6.04 -13.82 -8.21
C ASP A 197 -6.96 -13.05 -9.17
N GLU A 198 -6.37 -12.12 -9.98
CA GLU A 198 -7.12 -11.27 -10.93
C GLU A 198 -8.17 -10.36 -10.25
N GLN A 199 -8.10 -10.21 -8.94
CA GLN A 199 -8.97 -9.33 -8.19
C GLN A 199 -8.69 -7.87 -8.54
N ARG A 200 -9.69 -7.14 -8.95
CA ARG A 200 -9.60 -5.70 -9.23
C ARG A 200 -9.95 -4.90 -8.00
N LEU A 201 -8.95 -4.19 -7.44
CA LEU A 201 -9.11 -3.29 -6.31
C LEU A 201 -9.28 -1.85 -6.83
N GLU A 202 -10.42 -1.26 -6.54
CA GLU A 202 -10.79 0.05 -7.05
C GLU A 202 -10.72 1.12 -5.96
N GLY A 203 -10.59 2.41 -6.35
CA GLY A 203 -10.61 3.53 -5.42
C GLY A 203 -9.44 3.60 -4.44
N MET A 204 -8.33 2.96 -4.75
CA MET A 204 -7.16 2.88 -3.88
C MET A 204 -6.47 4.23 -3.68
N ILE A 205 -5.90 4.43 -2.50
CA ILE A 205 -4.98 5.54 -2.20
C ILE A 205 -3.61 5.14 -2.71
N GLN A 206 -3.01 5.95 -3.58
CA GLN A 206 -1.61 5.80 -3.99
C GLN A 206 -0.72 6.67 -3.11
N THR A 207 0.43 6.13 -2.69
CA THR A 207 1.44 6.83 -1.89
C THR A 207 2.85 6.48 -2.37
N ASP A 208 3.80 7.37 -2.13
CA ASP A 208 5.24 7.11 -2.27
C ASP A 208 5.89 6.58 -0.99
N ALA A 209 5.16 6.53 0.13
CA ALA A 209 5.58 5.77 1.30
C ALA A 209 5.83 4.31 0.89
N ALA A 210 6.95 3.73 1.32
CA ALA A 210 7.31 2.38 0.93
C ALA A 210 6.34 1.34 1.53
N ILE A 211 5.53 0.71 0.66
CA ILE A 211 4.65 -0.41 0.99
C ILE A 211 5.26 -1.70 0.45
N ASN A 212 5.46 -2.68 1.31
CA ASN A 212 6.07 -3.99 1.01
C ASN A 212 5.30 -5.10 1.72
N GLY A 213 5.55 -6.36 1.37
CA GLY A 213 4.83 -7.52 1.90
C GLY A 213 4.71 -7.61 3.42
N GLY A 214 5.58 -6.94 4.18
CA GLY A 214 5.54 -6.97 5.65
C GLY A 214 4.63 -5.92 6.29
N ASN A 215 4.29 -4.82 5.60
CA ASN A 215 3.38 -3.83 6.13
C ASN A 215 1.96 -3.92 5.55
N SER A 216 1.68 -4.90 4.66
CA SER A 216 0.32 -5.24 4.22
C SER A 216 -0.60 -5.54 5.40
N GLY A 217 -1.77 -4.95 5.40
CA GLY A 217 -2.75 -5.01 6.48
C GLY A 217 -2.50 -4.03 7.62
N GLY A 218 -1.32 -3.42 7.68
CA GLY A 218 -0.98 -2.37 8.64
C GLY A 218 -1.65 -1.03 8.32
N PRO A 219 -1.62 -0.07 9.26
CA PRO A 219 -2.26 1.22 9.09
C PRO A 219 -1.46 2.18 8.20
N LEU A 220 -2.18 2.93 7.34
CA LEU A 220 -1.73 4.18 6.77
C LEU A 220 -2.33 5.33 7.60
N LEU A 221 -1.49 6.17 8.18
CA LEU A 221 -1.87 7.22 9.11
C LEU A 221 -1.70 8.61 8.49
N ASP A 222 -2.52 9.55 8.91
CA ASP A 222 -2.32 10.98 8.64
C ASP A 222 -1.43 11.64 9.70
N SER A 223 -1.17 12.94 9.56
CA SER A 223 -0.36 13.74 10.50
C SER A 223 -0.97 13.89 11.90
N SER A 224 -2.22 13.48 12.11
CA SER A 224 -2.85 13.41 13.43
C SER A 224 -2.72 12.04 14.09
N GLY A 225 -2.14 11.05 13.39
CA GLY A 225 -2.08 9.65 13.82
C GLY A 225 -3.40 8.89 13.65
N SER A 226 -4.36 9.42 12.88
CA SER A 226 -5.60 8.73 12.55
C SER A 226 -5.41 7.84 11.33
N VAL A 227 -6.02 6.65 11.34
CA VAL A 227 -5.94 5.71 10.22
C VAL A 227 -6.81 6.20 9.07
N ILE A 228 -6.18 6.45 7.92
CA ILE A 228 -6.85 6.88 6.68
C ILE A 228 -6.89 5.79 5.62
N GLY A 229 -6.10 4.72 5.81
CA GLY A 229 -6.07 3.58 4.90
C GLY A 229 -5.46 2.33 5.53
N ILE A 230 -5.56 1.23 4.82
CA ILE A 230 -4.94 -0.06 5.14
C ILE A 230 -3.93 -0.36 4.05
N ASN A 231 -2.65 -0.47 4.42
CA ASN A 231 -1.56 -0.74 3.47
C ASN A 231 -1.81 -2.05 2.73
N THR A 232 -1.67 -2.04 1.41
CA THR A 232 -1.86 -3.21 0.57
C THR A 232 -0.67 -3.35 -0.36
N ALA A 233 0.20 -4.34 -0.11
CA ALA A 233 1.30 -4.67 -1.01
C ALA A 233 0.78 -5.54 -2.16
N ILE A 234 1.19 -5.22 -3.37
CA ILE A 234 0.89 -5.97 -4.57
C ILE A 234 2.01 -6.98 -4.80
N LEU A 235 1.65 -8.27 -4.92
CA LEU A 235 2.63 -9.32 -5.19
C LEU A 235 3.35 -9.10 -6.53
N GLY A 236 4.66 -9.31 -6.53
CA GLY A 236 5.50 -9.30 -7.74
C GLY A 236 6.04 -7.93 -8.14
N GLN A 237 5.70 -6.85 -7.45
CA GLN A 237 6.30 -5.54 -7.68
C GLN A 237 7.27 -5.19 -6.56
N THR A 238 8.55 -5.01 -6.88
CA THR A 238 9.49 -4.30 -6.03
C THR A 238 9.00 -2.87 -5.88
N ASN A 239 8.97 -2.35 -4.65
CA ASN A 239 8.58 -0.95 -4.42
C ASN A 239 9.48 0.01 -5.21
N MET A 240 8.92 0.58 -6.27
CA MET A 240 9.57 1.60 -7.11
C MET A 240 9.09 3.01 -6.72
N GLY A 241 8.70 3.24 -5.46
CA GLY A 241 8.10 4.51 -5.00
C GLY A 241 6.61 4.60 -5.29
N ILE A 242 5.94 3.47 -5.52
CA ILE A 242 4.49 3.39 -5.73
C ILE A 242 3.94 2.36 -4.75
N GLY A 243 3.26 2.83 -3.72
CA GLY A 243 2.52 2.02 -2.76
C GLY A 243 1.03 2.27 -2.85
N PHE A 244 0.23 1.34 -2.37
CA PHE A 244 -1.22 1.46 -2.34
C PHE A 244 -1.78 1.15 -0.97
N ALA A 245 -2.90 1.82 -0.65
CA ALA A 245 -3.66 1.51 0.56
C ALA A 245 -5.16 1.54 0.27
N LEU A 246 -5.89 0.65 0.89
CA LEU A 246 -7.35 0.64 0.85
C LEU A 246 -7.90 1.77 1.72
N PRO A 247 -8.85 2.59 1.23
CA PRO A 247 -9.46 3.68 2.02
C PRO A 247 -10.16 3.17 3.29
N ILE A 248 -9.91 3.83 4.43
CA ILE A 248 -10.44 3.39 5.73
C ILE A 248 -11.97 3.42 5.81
N ASN A 249 -12.63 4.29 5.04
CA ASN A 249 -14.09 4.37 5.04
C ASN A 249 -14.75 3.08 4.54
N ARG A 250 -14.06 2.26 3.72
CA ARG A 250 -14.53 0.90 3.35
C ARG A 250 -14.52 -0.04 4.55
N ALA A 251 -13.46 -0.01 5.35
CA ALA A 251 -13.41 -0.80 6.58
C ALA A 251 -14.49 -0.40 7.59
N LYS A 252 -14.85 0.89 7.66
CA LYS A 252 -15.97 1.34 8.50
C LYS A 252 -17.32 0.76 8.08
N VAL A 253 -17.53 0.54 6.76
CA VAL A 253 -18.76 -0.11 6.30
C VAL A 253 -18.78 -1.59 6.70
N LEU A 254 -17.65 -2.31 6.54
CA LEU A 254 -17.49 -3.68 7.04
C LEU A 254 -17.81 -3.77 8.55
N LEU A 255 -17.25 -2.86 9.35
CA LEU A 255 -17.49 -2.81 10.79
C LEU A 255 -18.96 -2.55 11.13
N ALA A 256 -19.62 -1.64 10.42
CA ALA A 256 -21.04 -1.35 10.64
C ALA A 256 -21.93 -2.54 10.27
N ASP A 257 -21.59 -3.29 9.23
CA ASP A 257 -22.32 -4.50 8.83
C ASP A 257 -22.10 -5.64 9.82
N TYR A 258 -20.86 -5.85 10.27
CA TYR A 258 -20.57 -6.82 11.33
C TYR A 258 -21.34 -6.50 12.63
N GLN A 259 -21.33 -5.23 13.08
CA GLN A 259 -22.06 -4.82 14.30
C GLN A 259 -23.58 -5.01 14.17
N ALA A 260 -24.11 -4.87 12.97
CA ALA A 260 -25.52 -5.06 12.69
C ALA A 260 -25.91 -6.53 12.42
N GLY A 261 -24.94 -7.46 12.50
CA GLY A 261 -25.16 -8.89 12.21
C GLY A 261 -25.55 -9.17 10.74
N ARG A 262 -25.13 -8.30 9.83
CA ARG A 262 -25.43 -8.43 8.39
C ARG A 262 -24.27 -9.09 7.66
N VAL A 263 -24.59 -9.94 6.69
CA VAL A 263 -23.58 -10.48 5.76
C VAL A 263 -23.21 -9.37 4.78
N THR A 264 -21.92 -9.08 4.66
CA THR A 264 -21.41 -8.02 3.79
C THR A 264 -21.32 -8.51 2.36
N GLU A 265 -22.40 -8.34 1.60
CA GLU A 265 -22.36 -8.43 0.14
C GLU A 265 -22.32 -7.01 -0.42
N ARG A 266 -21.25 -6.67 -1.13
CA ARG A 266 -21.09 -5.35 -1.70
C ARG A 266 -21.29 -5.36 -3.20
N PRO A 267 -21.95 -4.32 -3.71
CA PRO A 267 -22.01 -4.12 -5.15
C PRO A 267 -20.63 -3.67 -5.65
N LYS A 268 -20.29 -4.05 -6.87
CA LYS A 268 -19.11 -3.55 -7.59
C LYS A 268 -19.54 -2.61 -8.70
N VAL A 269 -18.62 -1.72 -9.09
CA VAL A 269 -18.79 -0.91 -10.28
C VAL A 269 -18.73 -1.82 -11.51
N GLY A 270 -19.79 -1.82 -12.28
CA GLY A 270 -19.91 -2.64 -13.49
C GLY A 270 -19.70 -1.87 -14.78
N VAL A 271 -19.09 -0.71 -14.72
CA VAL A 271 -18.73 0.11 -15.88
C VAL A 271 -17.27 0.52 -15.84
N ARG A 272 -16.61 0.52 -17.00
CA ARG A 272 -15.35 1.17 -17.18
C ARG A 272 -15.59 2.58 -17.65
N THR A 273 -14.99 3.58 -17.01
CA THR A 273 -15.16 5.00 -17.33
C THR A 273 -13.82 5.69 -17.50
N GLU A 274 -13.82 6.77 -18.29
CA GLU A 274 -12.71 7.72 -18.39
C GLU A 274 -13.19 9.09 -17.97
N TYR A 275 -12.44 9.78 -17.11
CA TYR A 275 -12.76 11.14 -16.72
C TYR A 275 -12.35 12.11 -17.80
N VAL A 276 -13.32 12.84 -18.36
CA VAL A 276 -13.10 13.84 -19.38
C VAL A 276 -13.60 15.20 -18.90
N ALA A 277 -12.77 16.24 -19.04
CA ALA A 277 -13.12 17.61 -18.64
C ALA A 277 -12.31 18.64 -19.47
N GLY A 278 -12.64 19.91 -19.33
CA GLY A 278 -11.91 21.02 -19.96
C GLY A 278 -11.93 20.96 -21.47
N ASP A 279 -10.76 21.20 -22.08
CA ASP A 279 -10.59 21.28 -23.54
C ASP A 279 -10.85 19.94 -24.23
N LEU A 280 -10.55 18.80 -23.56
CA LEU A 280 -10.86 17.46 -24.09
C LEU A 280 -12.38 17.25 -24.19
N ALA A 281 -13.13 17.59 -23.15
CA ALA A 281 -14.60 17.49 -23.18
C ALA A 281 -15.18 18.38 -24.28
N GLU A 282 -14.69 19.60 -24.42
CA GLU A 282 -15.14 20.55 -25.44
C GLU A 282 -14.85 20.05 -26.86
N ALA A 283 -13.65 19.48 -27.11
CA ALA A 283 -13.29 18.86 -28.38
C ALA A 283 -14.19 17.67 -28.76
N LEU A 284 -14.73 16.97 -27.76
CA LEU A 284 -15.68 15.86 -27.92
C LEU A 284 -17.15 16.35 -28.03
N GLY A 285 -17.40 17.66 -28.01
CA GLY A 285 -18.76 18.23 -28.00
C GLY A 285 -19.51 17.96 -26.71
N LEU A 286 -18.81 17.72 -25.60
CA LEU A 286 -19.33 17.51 -24.25
C LEU A 286 -19.22 18.80 -23.43
N PRO A 287 -20.00 18.93 -22.34
CA PRO A 287 -19.90 20.08 -21.45
C PRO A 287 -18.47 20.21 -20.89
N ARG A 288 -17.92 21.43 -20.86
CA ARG A 288 -16.56 21.71 -20.37
C ARG A 288 -16.32 21.24 -18.91
N ARG A 289 -17.36 21.22 -18.08
CA ARG A 289 -17.29 20.67 -16.73
C ARG A 289 -16.95 19.19 -16.72
N GLY A 290 -17.27 18.47 -17.79
CA GLY A 290 -16.96 17.07 -17.98
C GLY A 290 -17.77 16.11 -17.13
N GLY A 291 -17.18 14.95 -16.88
CA GLY A 291 -17.76 13.84 -16.16
C GLY A 291 -17.04 12.52 -16.45
N LEU A 292 -17.64 11.41 -16.05
CA LEU A 292 -17.16 10.06 -16.36
C LEU A 292 -17.81 9.58 -17.66
N LEU A 293 -17.02 9.47 -18.72
CA LEU A 293 -17.44 8.94 -20.02
C LEU A 293 -17.39 7.41 -19.99
N VAL A 294 -18.54 6.76 -20.11
CA VAL A 294 -18.67 5.30 -20.05
C VAL A 294 -18.03 4.68 -21.29
N GLN A 295 -16.99 3.88 -21.06
CA GLN A 295 -16.27 3.14 -22.09
C GLN A 295 -16.91 1.78 -22.36
N GLN A 296 -17.20 1.04 -21.31
CA GLN A 296 -17.77 -0.31 -21.38
C GLN A 296 -18.72 -0.54 -20.20
N THR A 297 -19.70 -1.43 -20.39
CA THR A 297 -20.54 -1.99 -19.34
C THR A 297 -20.23 -3.49 -19.23
N ALA A 298 -20.04 -3.99 -18.01
CA ALA A 298 -19.85 -5.42 -17.78
C ALA A 298 -21.21 -6.13 -17.88
N SER A 299 -21.21 -7.29 -18.52
CA SER A 299 -22.44 -8.11 -18.66
C SER A 299 -22.99 -8.54 -17.30
N GLY A 300 -24.29 -8.41 -17.09
CA GLY A 300 -24.96 -8.70 -15.84
C GLY A 300 -24.74 -7.68 -14.73
N SER A 301 -24.05 -6.55 -15.01
CA SER A 301 -23.85 -5.48 -14.04
C SER A 301 -25.12 -4.70 -13.72
N SER A 302 -25.10 -3.98 -12.61
CA SER A 302 -26.17 -3.08 -12.17
C SER A 302 -26.45 -1.99 -13.19
N GLU A 303 -25.39 -1.43 -13.77
CA GLU A 303 -25.43 -0.35 -14.74
C GLU A 303 -25.96 -0.83 -16.10
N GLU A 304 -25.54 -2.01 -16.56
CA GLU A 304 -26.11 -2.63 -17.77
C GLU A 304 -27.62 -2.89 -17.61
N ALA A 305 -28.00 -3.48 -16.47
CA ALA A 305 -29.41 -3.75 -16.17
C ALA A 305 -30.26 -2.48 -16.09
N ALA A 306 -29.65 -1.35 -15.68
CA ALA A 306 -30.30 -0.04 -15.67
C ALA A 306 -30.28 0.67 -17.03
N GLY A 307 -29.64 0.08 -18.05
CA GLY A 307 -29.57 0.63 -19.41
C GLY A 307 -28.55 1.76 -19.58
N VAL A 308 -27.48 1.78 -18.77
CA VAL A 308 -26.30 2.61 -19.01
C VAL A 308 -25.57 2.07 -20.25
N ARG A 309 -25.07 2.96 -21.09
CA ARG A 309 -24.51 2.63 -22.40
C ARG A 309 -23.02 2.92 -22.48
N GLY A 310 -22.24 1.93 -22.90
CA GLY A 310 -20.82 2.09 -23.23
C GLY A 310 -20.59 2.80 -24.56
N ALA A 311 -19.33 3.03 -24.86
CA ALA A 311 -18.89 3.65 -26.10
C ALA A 311 -19.32 2.85 -27.34
N THR A 312 -19.64 3.57 -28.41
CA THR A 312 -20.05 2.98 -29.70
C THR A 312 -18.95 3.09 -30.77
N GLN A 313 -17.98 3.95 -30.55
CA GLN A 313 -16.85 4.20 -31.45
C GLN A 313 -15.58 4.44 -30.63
N VAL A 314 -14.42 4.19 -31.22
CA VAL A 314 -13.11 4.48 -30.62
C VAL A 314 -12.42 5.53 -31.50
N VAL A 315 -11.88 6.56 -30.88
CA VAL A 315 -11.07 7.59 -31.53
C VAL A 315 -9.70 7.64 -30.89
N ALA A 316 -8.66 7.86 -31.70
CA ALA A 316 -7.31 8.07 -31.21
C ALA A 316 -7.08 9.57 -31.00
N ILE A 317 -6.68 9.95 -29.78
CA ILE A 317 -6.30 11.31 -29.40
C ILE A 317 -4.86 11.27 -28.89
N GLY A 318 -3.92 11.68 -29.73
CA GLY A 318 -2.50 11.48 -29.47
C GLY A 318 -2.15 10.00 -29.41
N ASN A 319 -1.63 9.54 -28.27
CA ASN A 319 -1.27 8.12 -28.02
C ASN A 319 -2.33 7.36 -27.19
N VAL A 320 -3.52 7.95 -27.00
CA VAL A 320 -4.59 7.36 -26.17
C VAL A 320 -5.78 7.04 -27.07
N GLU A 321 -6.28 5.81 -26.94
CA GLU A 321 -7.56 5.40 -27.54
C GLU A 321 -8.68 5.71 -26.56
N LEU A 322 -9.70 6.48 -27.01
CA LEU A 322 -10.84 6.86 -26.20
C LEU A 322 -12.13 6.43 -26.89
N GLY A 323 -12.96 5.69 -26.15
CA GLY A 323 -14.30 5.36 -26.60
C GLY A 323 -15.24 6.56 -26.52
N ILE A 324 -15.97 6.83 -27.58
CA ILE A 324 -16.97 7.91 -27.66
C ILE A 324 -18.36 7.38 -27.97
N GLY A 325 -19.40 8.20 -27.78
CA GLY A 325 -20.79 7.81 -28.03
C GLY A 325 -21.46 7.06 -26.88
N GLY A 326 -20.72 6.78 -25.80
CA GLY A 326 -21.26 6.29 -24.54
C GLY A 326 -21.92 7.41 -23.71
N ASP A 327 -22.54 7.02 -22.61
CA ASP A 327 -23.14 7.98 -21.64
C ASP A 327 -22.02 8.76 -20.92
N LEU A 328 -22.25 10.05 -20.67
CA LEU A 328 -21.41 10.85 -19.80
C LEU A 328 -22.11 11.03 -18.43
N ILE A 329 -21.57 10.44 -17.37
CA ILE A 329 -22.09 10.59 -16.01
C ILE A 329 -21.60 11.93 -15.45
N VAL A 330 -22.50 12.84 -15.19
CA VAL A 330 -22.20 14.21 -14.72
C VAL A 330 -22.54 14.45 -13.26
N ALA A 331 -23.42 13.61 -12.66
CA ALA A 331 -23.71 13.64 -11.23
C ALA A 331 -24.15 12.24 -10.74
N ILE A 332 -23.90 11.94 -9.45
CA ILE A 332 -24.27 10.71 -8.75
C ILE A 332 -25.02 11.11 -7.48
N ASP A 333 -26.24 10.62 -7.29
CA ASP A 333 -27.13 11.01 -6.18
C ASP A 333 -27.24 12.54 -6.00
N GLY A 334 -27.20 13.29 -7.12
CA GLY A 334 -27.24 14.74 -7.16
C GLY A 334 -25.89 15.45 -6.91
N GLN A 335 -24.84 14.73 -6.54
CA GLN A 335 -23.50 15.29 -6.36
C GLN A 335 -22.76 15.34 -7.71
N PRO A 336 -22.18 16.47 -8.10
CA PRO A 336 -21.44 16.60 -9.35
C PRO A 336 -20.25 15.64 -9.40
N VAL A 337 -19.98 15.11 -10.59
CA VAL A 337 -18.77 14.33 -10.86
C VAL A 337 -17.62 15.30 -11.19
N GLU A 338 -16.64 15.38 -10.30
CA GLU A 338 -15.48 16.26 -10.44
C GLU A 338 -14.16 15.45 -10.41
N ARG A 339 -14.27 14.13 -10.29
CA ARG A 339 -13.11 13.22 -10.11
C ARG A 339 -13.37 11.89 -10.78
N GLU A 340 -12.28 11.23 -11.17
CA GLU A 340 -12.26 9.91 -11.79
C GLU A 340 -12.91 8.83 -10.89
N ASP A 341 -12.67 8.90 -9.58
CA ASP A 341 -13.13 7.93 -8.59
C ASP A 341 -14.56 8.16 -8.05
N ALA A 342 -15.29 9.12 -8.57
CA ALA A 342 -16.59 9.54 -8.02
C ALA A 342 -17.61 8.39 -7.95
N LEU A 343 -17.69 7.55 -8.99
CA LEU A 343 -18.62 6.41 -9.04
C LEU A 343 -18.22 5.32 -8.06
N VAL A 344 -16.92 4.99 -8.02
CA VAL A 344 -16.36 4.00 -7.10
C VAL A 344 -16.65 4.39 -5.65
N ARG A 345 -16.42 5.65 -5.29
CA ARG A 345 -16.72 6.17 -3.94
C ARG A 345 -18.20 6.12 -3.60
N ALA A 346 -19.06 6.48 -4.55
CA ALA A 346 -20.50 6.46 -4.33
C ALA A 346 -21.00 5.03 -4.07
N ILE A 347 -20.48 4.03 -4.78
CA ILE A 347 -20.87 2.63 -4.64
C ILE A 347 -20.23 1.98 -3.41
N ALA A 348 -19.00 2.35 -3.04
CA ALA A 348 -18.27 1.78 -1.90
C ALA A 348 -19.01 1.90 -0.55
N GLN A 349 -19.91 2.88 -0.42
CA GLN A 349 -20.73 3.11 0.78
C GLN A 349 -22.11 2.48 0.70
N LYS A 350 -22.43 1.80 -0.39
CA LYS A 350 -23.76 1.22 -0.66
C LYS A 350 -23.75 -0.30 -0.45
N ARG A 351 -24.95 -0.87 -0.45
CA ARG A 351 -25.21 -2.30 -0.34
C ARG A 351 -25.93 -2.84 -1.56
N VAL A 352 -25.85 -4.13 -1.75
CA VAL A 352 -26.72 -4.84 -2.71
C VAL A 352 -28.18 -4.54 -2.37
N GLY A 353 -28.91 -4.10 -3.35
CA GLY A 353 -30.32 -3.67 -3.23
C GLY A 353 -30.53 -2.16 -3.10
N ASP A 354 -29.50 -1.40 -2.71
CA ASP A 354 -29.58 0.07 -2.70
C ASP A 354 -29.75 0.61 -4.13
N VAL A 355 -30.23 1.83 -4.23
CA VAL A 355 -30.39 2.53 -5.51
C VAL A 355 -29.52 3.78 -5.50
N ILE A 356 -28.71 3.92 -6.55
CA ILE A 356 -28.02 5.18 -6.88
C ILE A 356 -28.69 5.84 -8.08
N ARG A 357 -28.64 7.15 -8.16
CA ARG A 357 -29.18 7.94 -9.29
C ARG A 357 -28.03 8.53 -10.08
N LEU A 358 -27.81 8.02 -11.28
CA LEU A 358 -26.84 8.56 -12.21
C LEU A 358 -27.51 9.63 -13.06
N THR A 359 -27.04 10.87 -12.97
CA THR A 359 -27.41 11.90 -13.96
C THR A 359 -26.43 11.79 -15.11
N ILE A 360 -26.94 11.40 -16.27
CA ILE A 360 -26.14 11.17 -17.48
C ILE A 360 -26.52 12.16 -18.58
N ILE A 361 -25.56 12.45 -19.47
CA ILE A 361 -25.83 13.09 -20.75
C ILE A 361 -25.77 12.00 -21.83
N ARG A 362 -26.88 11.82 -22.52
CA ARG A 362 -27.08 10.89 -23.63
C ARG A 362 -27.71 11.62 -24.80
N ASN A 363 -27.06 11.58 -25.97
CA ASN A 363 -27.55 12.29 -27.17
C ASN A 363 -27.89 13.80 -26.90
N ARG A 364 -27.03 14.47 -26.12
CA ARG A 364 -27.20 15.87 -25.70
C ARG A 364 -28.39 16.14 -24.74
N ALA A 365 -29.10 15.12 -24.31
CA ALA A 365 -30.16 15.21 -23.31
C ALA A 365 -29.67 14.76 -21.95
N THR A 366 -30.08 15.47 -20.90
CA THR A 366 -29.83 15.05 -19.53
C THR A 366 -30.91 14.06 -19.08
N VAL A 367 -30.51 12.91 -18.61
CA VAL A 367 -31.38 11.85 -18.15
C VAL A 367 -30.92 11.36 -16.77
N VAL A 368 -31.87 11.10 -15.86
CA VAL A 368 -31.58 10.47 -14.56
C VAL A 368 -31.91 8.99 -14.67
N VAL A 369 -30.89 8.16 -14.46
CA VAL A 369 -30.99 6.71 -14.50
C VAL A 369 -30.91 6.17 -13.08
N PRO A 370 -31.97 5.59 -12.52
CA PRO A 370 -31.89 4.87 -11.26
C PRO A 370 -31.23 3.51 -11.48
N VAL A 371 -30.12 3.26 -10.80
CA VAL A 371 -29.38 2.01 -10.85
C VAL A 371 -29.58 1.27 -9.54
N LYS A 372 -30.31 0.15 -9.57
CA LYS A 372 -30.42 -0.76 -8.43
C LYS A 372 -29.16 -1.61 -8.38
N LEU A 373 -28.40 -1.50 -7.28
CA LEU A 373 -27.15 -2.20 -7.11
C LEU A 373 -27.40 -3.70 -6.91
N LEU A 374 -26.87 -4.50 -7.81
CA LEU A 374 -27.01 -5.95 -7.82
C LEU A 374 -25.77 -6.60 -7.18
N ARG A 375 -25.91 -7.89 -6.87
CA ARG A 375 -24.76 -8.75 -6.55
C ARG A 375 -23.84 -8.79 -7.78
N PRO A 376 -22.50 -8.63 -7.62
CA PRO A 376 -21.58 -8.77 -8.74
C PRO A 376 -21.78 -10.12 -9.43
N PRO A 377 -21.78 -10.20 -10.77
CA PRO A 377 -21.76 -11.46 -11.47
C PRO A 377 -20.51 -12.26 -11.13
N ALA A 378 -20.58 -13.61 -11.22
CA ALA A 378 -19.48 -14.49 -10.83
C ALA A 378 -18.15 -14.22 -11.58
N GLU A 379 -18.23 -13.64 -12.77
CA GLU A 379 -17.08 -13.23 -13.60
C GLU A 379 -16.39 -11.94 -13.14
N LEU A 380 -17.01 -11.20 -12.19
CA LEU A 380 -16.44 -10.00 -11.57
C LEU A 380 -15.99 -10.27 -10.11
N ASN A 381 -16.06 -11.53 -9.65
CA ASN A 381 -15.66 -11.94 -8.30
C ASN A 381 -14.25 -12.48 -8.24
#